data_3420295e4f5e2a31838d9be0731d4522
#
_entry.id   3420295e4f5e2a31838d9be0731d4522
#
_cell.length_a   1.000
_cell.length_b   1.000
_cell.length_c   1.000
_cell.angle_alpha   90.00
_cell.angle_beta   90.00
_cell.angle_gamma   90.00
#
_symmetry.space_group_name_H-M   'P 1'
#
loop_
_entity.id
_entity.type
_entity.pdbx_description
1 polymer ?
#
loop_
_entity_poly.entity_id
_entity_poly.type
_entity_poly.pdbx_seq_one_letter_code
_entity_poly.pdbx_strand_id
1 'polypeptide(L)'
;KTNTSYYFGTTKLSENYPQIAAFNAVITQELLIHKLSITDECIENLCVNKTKINVNQGFTRCSLIALPNNHFITSDKGIAAVLEKIHASVLYVDSFDIILPAQKHGLIGGCMAFFDGILWIIGSLHAFKEGEKILQFLKKINLPFIELYNGPLWDGGSLFFLQ
;
A
#
# COMPACT_ATOMS: atom_id res chain seq x y z
N LYS A 1 19.51 18.48 -9.91
CA LYS A 1 19.88 17.05 -10.11
C LYS A 1 19.39 16.32 -8.89
N THR A 2 18.38 15.47 -9.04
CA THR A 2 17.92 14.57 -7.99
C THR A 2 19.02 13.55 -7.74
N ASN A 3 19.51 13.46 -6.52
CA ASN A 3 20.50 12.46 -6.11
C ASN A 3 19.78 11.16 -5.73
N THR A 4 19.02 10.59 -6.69
CA THR A 4 18.22 9.40 -6.46
C THR A 4 19.04 8.16 -6.80
N SER A 5 19.30 7.31 -5.81
CA SER A 5 19.91 6.00 -6.04
C SER A 5 18.86 5.04 -6.60
N TYR A 6 19.24 4.22 -7.56
CA TYR A 6 18.39 3.16 -8.11
C TYR A 6 19.13 1.83 -8.10
N TYR A 7 18.36 0.76 -8.01
CA TYR A 7 18.88 -0.61 -7.95
C TYR A 7 18.13 -1.46 -8.98
N PHE A 8 18.84 -2.36 -9.61
CA PHE A 8 18.21 -3.32 -10.52
C PHE A 8 17.71 -4.53 -9.75
N GLY A 9 16.47 -4.91 -9.97
CA GLY A 9 15.93 -6.16 -9.47
C GLY A 9 16.52 -7.36 -10.21
N THR A 10 16.47 -8.53 -9.60
CA THR A 10 16.94 -9.80 -10.15
C THR A 10 15.83 -10.56 -10.88
N THR A 11 14.58 -10.40 -10.45
CA THR A 11 13.42 -11.04 -11.08
C THR A 11 13.10 -10.40 -12.43
N LYS A 12 13.09 -11.19 -13.50
CA LYS A 12 12.61 -10.72 -14.80
C LYS A 12 11.10 -10.51 -14.72
N LEU A 13 10.65 -9.26 -14.94
CA LEU A 13 9.23 -8.93 -15.00
C LEU A 13 8.53 -9.72 -16.12
N SER A 14 7.32 -10.17 -15.85
CA SER A 14 6.45 -10.81 -16.80
C SER A 14 4.98 -10.41 -16.53
N GLU A 15 4.08 -10.74 -17.42
CA GLU A 15 2.64 -10.53 -17.23
C GLU A 15 2.02 -11.57 -16.28
N ASN A 16 2.76 -12.63 -15.94
CA ASN A 16 2.28 -13.74 -15.14
C ASN A 16 2.66 -13.60 -13.67
N TYR A 17 1.77 -14.09 -12.80
CA TYR A 17 2.08 -14.30 -11.40
C TYR A 17 3.00 -15.54 -11.25
N PRO A 18 4.02 -15.51 -10.37
CA PRO A 18 4.29 -14.48 -9.35
C PRO A 18 5.17 -13.31 -9.79
N GLN A 19 5.80 -13.37 -10.97
CA GLN A 19 6.81 -12.40 -11.41
C GLN A 19 6.28 -10.95 -11.44
N ILE A 20 5.03 -10.75 -11.88
CA ILE A 20 4.39 -9.44 -11.91
C ILE A 20 4.29 -8.79 -10.51
N ALA A 21 4.27 -9.59 -9.44
CA ALA A 21 4.11 -9.13 -8.07
C ALA A 21 5.44 -9.06 -7.28
N ALA A 22 6.56 -9.50 -7.85
CA ALA A 22 7.84 -9.64 -7.14
C ALA A 22 8.36 -8.35 -6.48
N PHE A 23 7.96 -7.18 -7.00
CA PHE A 23 8.35 -5.86 -6.50
C PHE A 23 7.23 -5.14 -5.74
N ASN A 24 6.08 -5.79 -5.52
CA ASN A 24 4.90 -5.17 -4.93
C ASN A 24 4.92 -5.23 -3.39
N ALA A 25 6.07 -4.98 -2.80
CA ALA A 25 6.28 -4.98 -1.36
C ALA A 25 5.94 -3.61 -0.73
N VAL A 26 5.54 -3.62 0.55
CA VAL A 26 5.46 -2.44 1.40
C VAL A 26 6.69 -2.41 2.30
N ILE A 27 7.41 -1.30 2.24
CA ILE A 27 8.64 -1.08 3.01
C ILE A 27 8.42 0.14 3.90
N THR A 28 8.56 -0.04 5.21
CA THR A 28 8.57 1.04 6.20
C THR A 28 9.98 1.25 6.74
N GLN A 29 10.13 2.11 7.75
CA GLN A 29 11.40 2.25 8.43
C GLN A 29 11.87 0.93 9.07
N GLU A 30 10.96 0.12 9.62
CA GLU A 30 11.27 -1.08 10.40
C GLU A 30 10.86 -2.39 9.72
N LEU A 31 9.90 -2.35 8.80
CA LEU A 31 9.26 -3.54 8.26
C LEU A 31 9.46 -3.69 6.75
N LEU A 32 9.61 -4.93 6.32
CA LEU A 32 9.36 -5.39 4.95
C LEU A 32 8.14 -6.31 4.99
N ILE A 33 7.04 -5.87 4.37
CA ILE A 33 5.76 -6.62 4.35
C ILE A 33 5.52 -7.07 2.91
N HIS A 34 5.54 -8.36 2.69
CA HIS A 34 5.28 -8.94 1.37
C HIS A 34 5.01 -10.45 1.48
N LYS A 35 4.56 -11.06 0.40
CA LYS A 35 4.63 -12.52 0.23
C LYS A 35 6.09 -12.91 0.00
N LEU A 36 6.82 -13.22 1.07
CA LEU A 36 8.27 -13.38 1.04
C LEU A 36 8.77 -14.42 0.04
N SER A 37 7.97 -15.46 -0.23
CA SER A 37 8.33 -16.51 -1.20
C SER A 37 8.44 -16.04 -2.67
N ILE A 38 7.98 -14.81 -2.97
CA ILE A 38 8.05 -14.23 -4.31
C ILE A 38 8.73 -12.87 -4.34
N THR A 39 9.22 -12.38 -3.19
CA THR A 39 9.92 -11.10 -3.10
C THR A 39 11.21 -11.15 -3.91
N ASP A 40 11.47 -10.12 -4.69
CA ASP A 40 12.74 -10.00 -5.42
C ASP A 40 13.93 -9.93 -4.45
N GLU A 41 15.00 -10.63 -4.77
CA GLU A 41 16.21 -10.73 -3.93
C GLU A 41 16.85 -9.35 -3.68
N CYS A 42 16.80 -8.44 -4.63
CA CYS A 42 17.30 -7.08 -4.44
C CYS A 42 16.55 -6.36 -3.31
N ILE A 43 15.22 -6.50 -3.24
CA ILE A 43 14.41 -5.94 -2.14
C ILE A 43 14.81 -6.58 -0.80
N GLU A 44 14.97 -7.90 -0.77
CA GLU A 44 15.37 -8.61 0.45
C GLU A 44 16.72 -8.15 0.97
N ASN A 45 17.70 -7.98 0.07
CA ASN A 45 19.04 -7.51 0.40
C ASN A 45 19.05 -6.04 0.89
N LEU A 46 18.26 -5.16 0.27
CA LEU A 46 18.10 -3.79 0.72
C LEU A 46 17.39 -3.67 2.08
N CYS A 47 16.61 -4.69 2.44
CA CYS A 47 15.84 -4.76 3.67
C CYS A 47 16.42 -5.72 4.73
N VAL A 48 17.71 -6.06 4.66
CA VAL A 48 18.36 -7.02 5.56
C VAL A 48 18.18 -6.67 7.05
N ASN A 49 18.12 -5.37 7.38
CA ASN A 49 17.99 -4.87 8.75
C ASN A 49 16.52 -4.64 9.17
N LYS A 50 15.55 -5.02 8.33
CA LYS A 50 14.12 -4.83 8.62
C LYS A 50 13.48 -6.14 9.09
N THR A 51 12.48 -6.02 9.95
CA THR A 51 11.64 -7.16 10.32
C THR A 51 10.80 -7.58 9.11
N LYS A 52 10.97 -8.82 8.67
CA LYS A 52 10.25 -9.38 7.53
C LYS A 52 8.89 -9.93 7.97
N ILE A 53 7.82 -9.40 7.42
CA ILE A 53 6.44 -9.83 7.69
C ILE A 53 5.89 -10.54 6.45
N ASN A 54 5.69 -11.85 6.58
CA ASN A 54 5.12 -12.65 5.49
C ASN A 54 3.60 -12.55 5.46
N VAL A 55 3.06 -12.21 4.29
CA VAL A 55 1.62 -12.22 3.98
C VAL A 55 1.34 -13.10 2.77
N ASN A 56 0.09 -13.53 2.56
CA ASN A 56 -0.25 -14.37 1.41
C ASN A 56 -0.56 -13.54 0.14
N GLN A 57 -0.78 -12.23 0.29
CA GLN A 57 -1.08 -11.32 -0.82
C GLN A 57 0.20 -10.92 -1.55
N GLY A 58 0.33 -11.28 -2.84
CA GLY A 58 1.47 -10.89 -3.67
C GLY A 58 1.43 -9.41 -4.06
N PHE A 59 0.24 -8.86 -4.35
CA PHE A 59 0.04 -7.44 -4.61
C PHE A 59 -0.10 -6.66 -3.31
N THR A 60 0.88 -6.80 -2.43
CA THR A 60 0.83 -6.26 -1.06
C THR A 60 0.71 -4.74 -1.06
N ARG A 61 1.53 -4.05 -1.85
CA ARG A 61 1.50 -2.59 -1.93
C ARG A 61 0.21 -2.05 -2.52
N CYS A 62 -0.39 -2.75 -3.48
CA CYS A 62 -1.70 -2.38 -4.01
C CYS A 62 -2.82 -2.55 -2.96
N SER A 63 -2.65 -3.45 -1.98
CA SER A 63 -3.65 -3.79 -0.98
C SER A 63 -3.44 -3.11 0.38
N LEU A 64 -2.31 -2.42 0.59
CA LEU A 64 -1.87 -1.92 1.89
C LEU A 64 -1.25 -0.54 1.80
N ILE A 65 -1.71 0.37 2.65
CA ILE A 65 -1.08 1.67 2.89
C ILE A 65 -0.41 1.63 4.26
N ALA A 66 0.88 1.94 4.28
CA ALA A 66 1.62 2.18 5.52
C ALA A 66 1.58 3.66 5.87
N LEU A 67 1.23 3.96 7.11
CA LEU A 67 1.16 5.29 7.71
C LEU A 67 2.15 5.38 8.89
N PRO A 68 2.46 6.56 9.41
CA PRO A 68 3.36 6.71 10.54
C PRO A 68 2.95 5.89 11.76
N ASN A 69 3.92 5.57 12.61
CA ASN A 69 3.72 4.92 13.93
C ASN A 69 2.98 3.57 13.84
N ASN A 70 3.32 2.74 12.85
CA ASN A 70 2.74 1.40 12.64
C ASN A 70 1.20 1.42 12.49
N HIS A 71 0.67 2.46 11.84
CA HIS A 71 -0.71 2.50 11.40
C HIS A 71 -0.81 2.04 9.95
N PHE A 72 -1.86 1.29 9.64
CA PHE A 72 -2.07 0.72 8.31
C PHE A 72 -3.54 0.81 7.89
N ILE A 73 -3.76 0.98 6.58
CA ILE A 73 -5.09 0.80 5.96
C ILE A 73 -4.93 -0.30 4.92
N THR A 74 -5.80 -1.29 4.93
CA THR A 74 -5.73 -2.41 3.99
C THR A 74 -7.11 -2.83 3.49
N SER A 75 -7.17 -3.31 2.25
CA SER A 75 -8.35 -3.98 1.70
C SER A 75 -8.21 -5.51 1.67
N ASP A 76 -7.17 -6.07 2.30
CA ASP A 76 -6.96 -7.52 2.40
C ASP A 76 -7.07 -7.98 3.86
N LYS A 77 -8.04 -8.86 4.13
CA LYS A 77 -8.28 -9.41 5.48
C LYS A 77 -7.12 -10.25 6.00
N GLY A 78 -6.40 -10.92 5.11
CA GLY A 78 -5.23 -11.72 5.49
C GLY A 78 -4.08 -10.83 5.94
N ILE A 79 -3.85 -9.70 5.25
CA ILE A 79 -2.87 -8.69 5.68
C ILE A 79 -3.28 -8.09 7.03
N ALA A 80 -4.56 -7.70 7.19
CA ALA A 80 -5.04 -7.16 8.45
C ALA A 80 -4.76 -8.11 9.62
N ALA A 81 -5.15 -9.39 9.49
CA ALA A 81 -4.95 -10.38 10.53
C ALA A 81 -3.47 -10.63 10.88
N VAL A 82 -2.55 -10.52 9.90
CA VAL A 82 -1.12 -10.66 10.16
C VAL A 82 -0.56 -9.45 10.90
N LEU A 83 -0.95 -8.24 10.50
CA LEU A 83 -0.48 -7.01 11.13
C LEU A 83 -1.03 -6.83 12.55
N GLU A 84 -2.28 -7.24 12.82
CA GLU A 84 -2.86 -7.23 14.16
C GLU A 84 -2.09 -8.13 15.13
N LYS A 85 -1.56 -9.28 14.67
CA LYS A 85 -0.74 -10.18 15.51
C LYS A 85 0.57 -9.54 15.99
N ILE A 86 1.09 -8.57 15.27
CA ILE A 86 2.28 -7.80 15.67
C ILE A 86 1.89 -6.48 16.36
N HIS A 87 0.65 -6.36 16.82
CA HIS A 87 0.11 -5.20 17.54
C HIS A 87 0.15 -3.88 16.73
N ALA A 88 0.14 -3.96 15.40
CA ALA A 88 -0.04 -2.78 14.56
C ALA A 88 -1.48 -2.27 14.62
N SER A 89 -1.66 -0.97 14.45
CA SER A 89 -2.98 -0.36 14.32
C SER A 89 -3.48 -0.46 12.88
N VAL A 90 -4.46 -1.31 12.62
CA VAL A 90 -4.92 -1.63 11.28
C VAL A 90 -6.38 -1.23 11.08
N LEU A 91 -6.67 -0.52 9.99
CA LEU A 91 -8.02 -0.31 9.49
C LEU A 91 -8.23 -1.20 8.26
N TYR A 92 -9.18 -2.13 8.35
CA TYR A 92 -9.67 -2.86 7.18
C TYR A 92 -10.82 -2.09 6.53
N VAL A 93 -10.79 -1.96 5.19
CA VAL A 93 -11.85 -1.41 4.35
C VAL A 93 -12.16 -2.34 3.19
N ASP A 94 -13.44 -2.42 2.80
CA ASP A 94 -13.83 -3.14 1.59
C ASP A 94 -13.55 -2.27 0.36
N SER A 95 -12.93 -2.84 -0.67
CA SER A 95 -12.50 -2.11 -1.87
C SER A 95 -13.50 -2.20 -3.04
N PHE A 96 -14.70 -2.69 -2.83
CA PHE A 96 -15.67 -2.98 -3.90
C PHE A 96 -16.02 -1.77 -4.77
N ASP A 97 -16.00 -0.57 -4.21
CA ASP A 97 -16.36 0.66 -4.91
C ASP A 97 -15.16 1.37 -5.55
N ILE A 98 -13.95 0.80 -5.43
CA ILE A 98 -12.75 1.37 -6.03
C ILE A 98 -12.70 1.04 -7.52
N ILE A 99 -12.58 2.05 -8.36
CA ILE A 99 -12.55 1.86 -9.81
C ILE A 99 -11.17 1.38 -10.25
N LEU A 100 -11.15 0.27 -10.98
CA LEU A 100 -10.00 -0.20 -11.74
C LEU A 100 -10.51 -0.70 -13.10
N PRO A 101 -10.19 -0.04 -14.23
CA PRO A 101 -10.66 -0.45 -15.56
C PRO A 101 -10.33 -1.91 -15.85
N ALA A 102 -11.28 -2.60 -16.47
CA ALA A 102 -11.19 -4.02 -16.84
C ALA A 102 -11.07 -5.01 -15.67
N GLN A 103 -11.24 -4.56 -14.43
CA GLN A 103 -11.29 -5.41 -13.24
C GLN A 103 -12.63 -5.24 -12.50
N LYS A 104 -12.95 -6.17 -11.60
CA LYS A 104 -14.18 -6.09 -10.79
C LYS A 104 -14.15 -4.89 -9.84
N HIS A 105 -13.01 -4.60 -9.26
CA HIS A 105 -12.73 -3.47 -8.38
C HIS A 105 -11.21 -3.28 -8.28
N GLY A 106 -10.82 -2.10 -7.83
CA GLY A 106 -9.44 -1.79 -7.49
C GLY A 106 -9.07 -2.16 -6.06
N LEU A 107 -7.88 -1.76 -5.65
CA LEU A 107 -7.30 -2.02 -4.34
C LEU A 107 -6.92 -0.69 -3.67
N ILE A 108 -7.04 -0.64 -2.34
CA ILE A 108 -6.87 0.63 -1.59
C ILE A 108 -5.47 1.25 -1.75
N GLY A 109 -4.43 0.44 -1.82
CA GLY A 109 -3.05 0.91 -1.99
C GLY A 109 -2.75 1.48 -3.39
N GLY A 110 -3.59 1.16 -4.38
CA GLY A 110 -3.52 1.77 -5.69
C GLY A 110 -4.12 3.18 -5.77
N CYS A 111 -4.92 3.56 -4.76
CA CYS A 111 -5.62 4.85 -4.70
C CYS A 111 -4.89 5.88 -3.83
N MET A 112 -3.94 5.48 -3.01
CA MET A 112 -3.38 6.34 -1.97
C MET A 112 -1.88 6.16 -1.84
N ALA A 113 -1.20 7.23 -1.37
CA ALA A 113 0.19 7.14 -0.90
C ALA A 113 0.44 8.16 0.21
N PHE A 114 1.22 7.74 1.19
CA PHE A 114 1.73 8.64 2.24
C PHE A 114 3.06 9.23 1.80
N PHE A 115 3.14 10.56 1.80
CA PHE A 115 4.35 11.28 1.46
C PHE A 115 4.39 12.64 2.16
N ASP A 116 5.54 12.99 2.72
CA ASP A 116 5.81 14.27 3.38
C ASP A 116 4.77 14.66 4.44
N GLY A 117 4.41 13.69 5.30
CA GLY A 117 3.45 13.92 6.38
C GLY A 117 1.98 13.95 5.96
N ILE A 118 1.67 13.74 4.68
CA ILE A 118 0.32 13.86 4.11
C ILE A 118 -0.08 12.54 3.43
N LEU A 119 -1.33 12.12 3.61
CA LEU A 119 -1.92 11.04 2.81
C LEU A 119 -2.55 11.64 1.55
N TRP A 120 -2.04 11.28 0.38
CA TRP A 120 -2.54 11.68 -0.92
C TRP A 120 -3.52 10.64 -1.44
N ILE A 121 -4.67 11.08 -1.98
CA ILE A 121 -5.80 10.21 -2.36
C ILE A 121 -6.24 10.51 -3.78
N ILE A 122 -6.28 9.50 -4.64
CA ILE A 122 -6.85 9.59 -5.99
C ILE A 122 -8.36 9.39 -5.87
N GLY A 123 -9.10 10.46 -5.75
CA GLY A 123 -10.54 10.48 -5.53
C GLY A 123 -10.92 11.21 -4.26
N SER A 124 -12.15 11.00 -3.81
CA SER A 124 -12.70 11.57 -2.57
C SER A 124 -13.23 10.48 -1.65
N LEU A 125 -12.91 10.56 -0.36
CA LEU A 125 -13.44 9.67 0.67
C LEU A 125 -14.97 9.82 0.82
N HIS A 126 -15.53 10.98 0.50
CA HIS A 126 -16.99 11.18 0.52
C HIS A 126 -17.71 10.39 -0.59
N ALA A 127 -17.00 10.05 -1.67
CA ALA A 127 -17.53 9.22 -2.75
C ALA A 127 -17.24 7.73 -2.57
N PHE A 128 -16.62 7.33 -1.45
CA PHE A 128 -16.25 5.96 -1.13
C PHE A 128 -17.12 5.43 0.03
N LYS A 129 -17.73 4.28 -0.15
CA LYS A 129 -18.66 3.69 0.83
C LYS A 129 -18.04 3.51 2.24
N GLU A 130 -16.78 3.15 2.29
CA GLU A 130 -16.03 2.98 3.54
C GLU A 130 -15.25 4.25 3.96
N GLY A 131 -15.46 5.36 3.23
CA GLY A 131 -14.68 6.59 3.41
C GLY A 131 -14.79 7.20 4.80
N GLU A 132 -15.98 7.15 5.43
CA GLU A 132 -16.17 7.63 6.80
C GLU A 132 -15.28 6.90 7.80
N LYS A 133 -15.06 5.59 7.62
CA LYS A 133 -14.15 4.84 8.49
C LYS A 133 -12.71 5.34 8.36
N ILE A 134 -12.28 5.65 7.12
CA ILE A 134 -10.96 6.21 6.85
C ILE A 134 -10.85 7.60 7.48
N LEU A 135 -11.84 8.48 7.29
CA LEU A 135 -11.86 9.82 7.88
C LEU A 135 -11.72 9.78 9.40
N GLN A 136 -12.47 8.91 10.07
CA GLN A 136 -12.38 8.72 11.53
C GLN A 136 -11.01 8.17 11.95
N PHE A 137 -10.45 7.24 11.19
CA PHE A 137 -9.12 6.70 11.46
C PHE A 137 -8.04 7.77 11.32
N LEU A 138 -8.04 8.53 10.24
CA LEU A 138 -7.10 9.64 10.01
C LEU A 138 -7.21 10.72 11.08
N LYS A 139 -8.44 11.08 11.48
CA LYS A 139 -8.68 12.00 12.59
C LYS A 139 -8.11 11.49 13.91
N LYS A 140 -8.32 10.21 14.22
CA LYS A 140 -7.80 9.57 15.45
C LYS A 140 -6.27 9.65 15.55
N ILE A 141 -5.58 9.49 14.42
CA ILE A 141 -4.11 9.54 14.37
C ILE A 141 -3.57 10.93 14.03
N ASN A 142 -4.45 11.92 13.91
CA ASN A 142 -4.11 13.31 13.55
C ASN A 142 -3.30 13.43 12.26
N LEU A 143 -3.68 12.65 11.22
CA LEU A 143 -2.99 12.63 9.94
C LEU A 143 -3.73 13.48 8.89
N PRO A 144 -3.09 14.54 8.33
CA PRO A 144 -3.68 15.30 7.23
C PRO A 144 -3.73 14.49 5.94
N PHE A 145 -4.70 14.81 5.09
CA PHE A 145 -4.83 14.20 3.78
C PHE A 145 -5.23 15.23 2.71
N ILE A 146 -4.96 14.88 1.45
CA ILE A 146 -5.36 15.66 0.27
C ILE A 146 -6.05 14.74 -0.72
N GLU A 147 -7.25 15.12 -1.12
CA GLU A 147 -8.00 14.51 -2.21
C GLU A 147 -7.67 15.20 -3.52
N LEU A 148 -7.21 14.42 -4.53
CA LEU A 148 -6.74 14.99 -5.80
C LEU A 148 -7.88 15.40 -6.73
N TYR A 149 -9.08 14.83 -6.55
CA TYR A 149 -10.28 15.26 -7.25
C TYR A 149 -11.55 14.82 -6.51
N ASN A 150 -12.66 15.47 -6.81
CA ASN A 150 -13.95 15.15 -6.21
C ASN A 150 -14.68 14.09 -7.06
N GLY A 151 -14.47 12.83 -6.75
CA GLY A 151 -15.07 11.69 -7.44
C GLY A 151 -14.72 10.36 -6.77
N PRO A 152 -15.15 9.22 -7.33
CA PRO A 152 -14.87 7.91 -6.74
C PRO A 152 -13.37 7.63 -6.65
N LEU A 153 -12.99 6.75 -5.73
CA LEU A 153 -11.61 6.32 -5.63
C LEU A 153 -11.20 5.56 -6.91
N TRP A 154 -10.01 5.90 -7.41
CA TRP A 154 -9.45 5.31 -8.62
C TRP A 154 -8.14 4.62 -8.31
N ASP A 155 -8.05 3.33 -8.61
CA ASP A 155 -6.79 2.58 -8.51
C ASP A 155 -5.93 2.90 -9.75
N GLY A 156 -4.97 3.78 -9.55
CA GLY A 156 -3.95 4.16 -10.55
C GLY A 156 -2.67 3.34 -10.47
N GLY A 157 -2.66 2.27 -9.67
CA GLY A 157 -1.48 1.43 -9.42
C GLY A 157 -0.55 1.98 -8.34
N SER A 158 -0.69 3.18 -7.91
CA SER A 158 -0.09 3.91 -6.79
C SER A 158 0.34 5.33 -7.19
N LEU A 159 0.68 6.14 -6.19
CA LEU A 159 1.32 7.46 -6.37
C LEU A 159 2.81 7.33 -6.04
N PHE A 160 3.64 7.90 -6.90
CA PHE A 160 5.09 7.98 -6.71
C PHE A 160 5.51 9.45 -6.64
N PHE A 161 6.32 9.78 -5.65
CA PHE A 161 6.87 11.11 -5.45
C PHE A 161 8.37 11.07 -5.76
N LEU A 162 8.82 11.99 -6.60
CA LEU A 162 10.22 12.16 -6.96
C LEU A 162 10.76 13.42 -6.27
N GLN A 163 11.87 13.30 -5.57
CA GLN A 163 12.58 14.41 -4.90
C GLN A 163 13.90 14.73 -5.62
#